data_a070420dd1c905c9dcef9244812fd6ec
#
_entry.id   a070420dd1c905c9dcef9244812fd6ec
#
_cell.length_a   1.000
_cell.length_b   1.000
_cell.length_c   1.000
_cell.angle_alpha   90.00
_cell.angle_beta   90.00
_cell.angle_gamma   90.00
#
_symmetry.space_group_name_H-M   'P 1'
#
loop_
_entity.id
_entity.type
_entity.pdbx_description
1 polymer ?
#
loop_
_entity_poly.entity_id
_entity_poly.type
_entity_poly.pdbx_seq_one_letter_code
_entity_poly.pdbx_strand_id
1 'polypeptide(L)'
;MFLIKLELLYHIMSKQQYRSEMGIMGDILDVTQNGGQQGVIVSAISRRANLSHYAVLDKCEKLIKAGLVETKRDDRNRKFRITEKGLDFFQEFKTFQNLLESMNLRY
;
A
#
# COMPACT_ATOMS: atom_id res chain seq x y z
N MET A 1 24.64 -6.60 -1.12
CA MET A 1 23.23 -6.61 -0.78
C MET A 1 22.52 -5.34 -1.12
N PHE A 2 23.12 -4.21 -0.80
CA PHE A 2 22.55 -2.92 -1.21
C PHE A 2 22.44 -2.80 -2.72
N LEU A 3 23.47 -3.25 -3.44
CA LEU A 3 23.48 -3.19 -4.90
C LEU A 3 22.37 -4.07 -5.51
N ILE A 4 22.10 -5.23 -4.90
CA ILE A 4 21.05 -6.12 -5.39
C ILE A 4 19.69 -5.44 -5.27
N LYS A 5 19.45 -4.74 -4.18
CA LYS A 5 18.20 -4.01 -4.02
C LYS A 5 18.03 -2.90 -5.04
N LEU A 6 19.12 -2.21 -5.35
CA LEU A 6 19.08 -1.16 -6.37
C LEU A 6 18.79 -1.74 -7.75
N GLU A 7 19.40 -2.85 -8.09
CA GLU A 7 19.15 -3.52 -9.36
C GLU A 7 17.70 -3.96 -9.48
N LEU A 8 17.15 -4.51 -8.39
CA LEU A 8 15.77 -4.94 -8.37
C LEU A 8 14.82 -3.77 -8.56
N LEU A 9 15.08 -2.67 -7.84
CA LEU A 9 14.28 -1.45 -7.99
C LEU A 9 14.35 -0.93 -9.42
N TYR A 10 15.53 -0.89 -9.99
CA TYR A 10 15.70 -0.41 -11.34
C TYR A 10 14.92 -1.29 -12.32
N HIS A 11 14.97 -2.60 -12.13
CA HIS A 11 14.25 -3.54 -12.98
C HIS A 11 12.74 -3.31 -12.88
N ILE A 12 12.23 -3.11 -11.68
CA ILE A 12 10.83 -2.82 -11.46
C ILE A 12 10.44 -1.52 -12.13
N MET A 13 11.25 -0.49 -11.98
CA MET A 13 10.98 0.83 -12.53
C MET A 13 10.99 0.86 -14.05
N SER A 14 11.79 0.00 -14.67
CA SER A 14 11.86 -0.03 -16.11
C SER A 14 10.61 -0.62 -16.76
N LYS A 15 9.77 -1.30 -15.99
CA LYS A 15 8.49 -1.85 -16.46
C LYS A 15 7.37 -0.85 -16.17
N GLN A 16 7.30 0.17 -16.97
CA GLN A 16 6.47 1.34 -16.68
C GLN A 16 4.98 1.06 -16.66
N GLN A 17 4.51 0.04 -17.38
CA GLN A 17 3.09 -0.26 -17.42
C GLN A 17 2.60 -0.94 -16.15
N TYR A 18 3.50 -1.37 -15.27
CA TYR A 18 3.14 -2.04 -14.05
C TYR A 18 3.49 -1.19 -12.84
N ARG A 19 2.57 -1.12 -11.91
CA ARG A 19 2.82 -0.51 -10.62
C ARG A 19 3.67 -1.48 -9.80
N SER A 20 4.63 -0.95 -9.03
CA SER A 20 5.38 -1.79 -8.13
C SER A 20 4.48 -2.29 -7.00
N GLU A 21 4.82 -3.43 -6.40
CA GLU A 21 4.07 -3.94 -5.26
C GLU A 21 4.07 -2.93 -4.12
N MET A 22 5.21 -2.31 -3.85
CA MET A 22 5.30 -1.28 -2.81
C MET A 22 4.44 -0.07 -3.11
N GLY A 23 4.38 0.34 -4.37
CA GLY A 23 3.51 1.43 -4.77
C GLY A 23 2.05 1.10 -4.54
N ILE A 24 1.64 -0.11 -4.88
CA ILE A 24 0.27 -0.58 -4.66
C ILE A 24 -0.03 -0.63 -3.17
N MET A 25 0.88 -1.20 -2.38
CA MET A 25 0.71 -1.27 -0.93
C MET A 25 0.58 0.12 -0.31
N GLY A 26 1.43 1.04 -0.77
CA GLY A 26 1.37 2.43 -0.31
C GLY A 26 0.04 3.09 -0.63
N ASP A 27 -0.50 2.85 -1.82
CA ASP A 27 -1.80 3.40 -2.20
C ASP A 27 -2.92 2.84 -1.33
N ILE A 28 -2.87 1.55 -1.02
CA ILE A 28 -3.86 0.95 -0.13
C ILE A 28 -3.75 1.54 1.28
N LEU A 29 -2.53 1.69 1.78
CA LEU A 29 -2.32 2.30 3.09
C LEU A 29 -2.83 3.73 3.14
N ASP A 30 -2.63 4.48 2.06
CA ASP A 30 -3.15 5.83 1.96
C ASP A 30 -4.67 5.86 2.07
N VAL A 31 -5.34 4.99 1.32
CA VAL A 31 -6.80 4.90 1.36
C VAL A 31 -7.29 4.49 2.74
N THR A 32 -6.65 3.49 3.36
CA THR A 32 -7.06 3.04 4.69
C THR A 32 -6.78 4.07 5.77
N GLN A 33 -5.68 4.80 5.65
CA GLN A 33 -5.40 5.91 6.56
C GLN A 33 -6.51 6.95 6.52
N ASN A 34 -6.91 7.33 5.32
CA ASN A 34 -7.96 8.34 5.14
C ASN A 34 -9.32 7.85 5.63
N GLY A 35 -9.52 6.55 5.69
CA GLY A 35 -10.76 5.97 6.20
C GLY A 35 -10.89 5.99 7.71
N GLY A 36 -9.80 6.26 8.43
CA GLY A 36 -9.83 6.36 9.88
C GLY A 36 -10.20 5.06 10.56
N GLN A 37 -10.74 5.19 11.75
CA GLN A 37 -11.05 4.03 12.58
C GLN A 37 -12.24 3.21 12.08
N GLN A 38 -13.09 3.80 11.26
CA GLN A 38 -14.23 3.07 10.71
C GLN A 38 -13.81 2.04 9.68
N GLY A 39 -12.66 2.23 9.06
CA GLY A 39 -12.19 1.32 8.05
C GLY A 39 -12.81 1.59 6.68
N VAL A 40 -12.35 0.84 5.68
CA VAL A 40 -12.76 1.04 4.30
C VAL A 40 -13.11 -0.31 3.69
N ILE A 41 -14.23 -0.37 2.97
CA ILE A 41 -14.65 -1.59 2.29
C ILE A 41 -13.83 -1.81 1.02
N VAL A 42 -13.80 -3.08 0.57
CA VAL A 42 -13.01 -3.48 -0.60
C VAL A 42 -13.33 -2.62 -1.83
N SER A 43 -14.61 -2.38 -2.09
CA SER A 43 -15.01 -1.63 -3.29
C SER A 43 -14.48 -0.20 -3.28
N ALA A 44 -14.42 0.43 -2.13
CA ALA A 44 -13.87 1.77 -2.01
C ALA A 44 -12.37 1.77 -2.23
N ILE A 45 -11.67 0.78 -1.67
CA ILE A 45 -10.23 0.66 -1.89
C ILE A 45 -9.96 0.42 -3.38
N SER A 46 -10.72 -0.49 -3.98
CA SER A 46 -10.59 -0.82 -5.39
C SER A 46 -10.71 0.43 -6.26
N ARG A 47 -11.74 1.23 -6.00
CA ARG A 47 -11.99 2.43 -6.77
C ARG A 47 -10.91 3.49 -6.55
N ARG A 48 -10.58 3.76 -5.28
CA ARG A 48 -9.65 4.84 -4.96
C ARG A 48 -8.21 4.52 -5.29
N ALA A 49 -7.83 3.26 -5.15
CA ALA A 49 -6.47 2.82 -5.46
C ALA A 49 -6.32 2.33 -6.90
N ASN A 50 -7.41 2.33 -7.66
CA ASN A 50 -7.44 1.86 -9.05
C ASN A 50 -6.89 0.43 -9.18
N LEU A 51 -7.53 -0.47 -8.46
CA LEU A 51 -7.15 -1.88 -8.41
C LEU A 51 -8.38 -2.74 -8.62
N SER A 52 -8.18 -3.96 -9.11
CA SER A 52 -9.26 -4.94 -9.13
C SER A 52 -9.60 -5.39 -7.71
N HIS A 53 -10.80 -5.92 -7.53
CA HIS A 53 -11.19 -6.50 -6.25
C HIS A 53 -10.20 -7.58 -5.80
N TYR A 54 -9.80 -8.43 -6.75
CA TYR A 54 -8.86 -9.50 -6.45
C TYR A 54 -7.53 -8.95 -5.96
N ALA A 55 -7.03 -7.92 -6.64
CA ALA A 55 -5.75 -7.32 -6.24
C ALA A 55 -5.84 -6.69 -4.85
N VAL A 56 -6.96 -6.04 -4.53
CA VAL A 56 -7.16 -5.47 -3.20
C VAL A 56 -7.12 -6.55 -2.14
N LEU A 57 -7.85 -7.64 -2.35
CA LEU A 57 -7.89 -8.74 -1.37
C LEU A 57 -6.52 -9.37 -1.20
N ASP A 58 -5.81 -9.59 -2.29
CA ASP A 58 -4.47 -10.18 -2.26
C ASP A 58 -3.50 -9.29 -1.48
N LYS A 59 -3.47 -8.02 -1.78
CA LYS A 59 -2.56 -7.10 -1.11
C LYS A 59 -2.95 -6.84 0.34
N CYS A 60 -4.23 -6.75 0.61
CA CYS A 60 -4.70 -6.57 1.99
C CYS A 60 -4.34 -7.77 2.87
N GLU A 61 -4.39 -8.99 2.33
CA GLU A 61 -3.96 -10.16 3.09
C GLU A 61 -2.48 -10.06 3.47
N LYS A 62 -1.65 -9.59 2.56
CA LYS A 62 -0.23 -9.39 2.84
C LYS A 62 -0.02 -8.30 3.90
N LEU A 63 -0.78 -7.23 3.81
CA LEU A 63 -0.70 -6.14 4.79
C LEU A 63 -1.17 -6.60 6.16
N ILE A 64 -2.20 -7.44 6.21
CA ILE A 64 -2.68 -8.00 7.48
C ILE A 64 -1.62 -8.89 8.10
N LYS A 65 -0.99 -9.75 7.32
CA LYS A 65 0.08 -10.61 7.82
C LYS A 65 1.26 -9.82 8.36
N ALA A 66 1.52 -8.67 7.77
CA ALA A 66 2.59 -7.79 8.23
C ALA A 66 2.17 -6.96 9.44
N GLY A 67 0.90 -6.99 9.82
CA GLY A 67 0.41 -6.21 10.95
C GLY A 67 0.15 -4.74 10.64
N LEU A 68 0.10 -4.38 9.36
CA LEU A 68 -0.06 -2.97 8.94
C LEU A 68 -1.52 -2.59 8.76
N VAL A 69 -2.38 -3.58 8.52
CA VAL A 69 -3.81 -3.39 8.33
C VAL A 69 -4.51 -4.48 9.15
N GLU A 70 -5.69 -4.18 9.63
CA GLU A 70 -6.53 -5.15 10.31
C GLU A 70 -7.93 -5.09 9.72
N THR A 71 -8.69 -6.17 9.93
CA THR A 71 -10.07 -6.20 9.48
C THR A 71 -10.99 -5.81 10.60
N LYS A 72 -12.07 -5.13 10.23
CA LYS A 72 -13.16 -4.80 11.13
C LYS A 72 -14.44 -5.18 10.43
N ARG A 73 -15.26 -5.96 11.06
CA ARG A 73 -16.56 -6.31 10.49
C ARG A 73 -17.62 -5.41 11.10
N ASP A 74 -18.41 -4.82 10.23
CA ASP A 74 -19.50 -3.93 10.62
C ASP A 74 -20.73 -4.38 9.82
N ASP A 75 -21.74 -4.87 10.53
CA ASP A 75 -22.93 -5.45 9.91
C ASP A 75 -22.54 -6.58 8.93
N ARG A 76 -22.73 -6.34 7.65
CA ARG A 76 -22.46 -7.32 6.61
C ARG A 76 -21.14 -7.04 5.91
N ASN A 77 -20.47 -5.95 6.26
CA ASN A 77 -19.32 -5.49 5.51
C ASN A 77 -18.02 -5.80 6.25
N ARG A 78 -17.06 -6.34 5.50
CA ARG A 78 -15.71 -6.46 5.97
C ARG A 78 -14.98 -5.17 5.61
N LYS A 79 -14.40 -4.53 6.59
CA LYS A 79 -13.67 -3.29 6.41
C LYS A 79 -12.22 -3.48 6.77
N PHE A 80 -11.37 -2.71 6.13
CA PHE A 80 -9.93 -2.71 6.38
C PHE A 80 -9.54 -1.39 6.99
N ARG A 81 -8.74 -1.45 8.03
CA ARG A 81 -8.34 -0.28 8.78
C ARG A 81 -6.84 -0.35 9.03
N ILE A 82 -6.16 0.79 8.87
CA ILE A 82 -4.73 0.84 9.13
C ILE A 82 -4.47 0.70 10.63
N THR A 83 -3.42 -0.02 10.99
CA THR A 83 -3.02 -0.17 12.39
C THR A 83 -2.05 0.95 12.76
N GLU A 84 -1.74 1.05 14.06
CA GLU A 84 -0.72 1.98 14.51
C GLU A 84 0.62 1.67 13.85
N LYS A 85 0.98 0.39 13.78
CA LYS A 85 2.18 -0.04 13.07
C LYS A 85 2.12 0.35 11.60
N GLY A 86 0.93 0.23 11.00
CA GLY A 86 0.72 0.65 9.61
C GLY A 86 0.92 2.13 9.41
N LEU A 87 0.47 2.95 10.36
CA LEU A 87 0.68 4.40 10.28
C LEU A 87 2.16 4.74 10.32
N ASP A 88 2.90 4.12 11.22
CA ASP A 88 4.35 4.33 11.32
C ASP A 88 5.05 3.92 10.03
N PHE A 89 4.69 2.74 9.53
CA PHE A 89 5.24 2.25 8.27
C PHE A 89 4.93 3.21 7.13
N PHE A 90 3.69 3.68 7.05
CA PHE A 90 3.27 4.56 5.96
C PHE A 90 4.04 5.88 5.99
N GLN A 91 4.31 6.42 7.17
CA GLN A 91 5.10 7.64 7.29
C GLN A 91 6.52 7.43 6.77
N GLU A 92 7.14 6.30 7.12
CA GLU A 92 8.47 5.97 6.61
C GLU A 92 8.44 5.80 5.09
N PHE A 93 7.40 5.16 4.58
CA PHE A 93 7.23 4.99 3.15
C PHE A 93 7.11 6.34 2.44
N LYS A 94 6.33 7.26 2.99
CA LYS A 94 6.19 8.60 2.41
C LYS A 94 7.51 9.35 2.41
N THR A 95 8.27 9.22 3.48
CA THR A 95 9.59 9.84 3.58
C THR A 95 10.50 9.31 2.48
N PHE A 96 10.47 7.99 2.26
CA PHE A 96 11.26 7.37 1.20
C PHE A 96 10.82 7.85 -0.19
N GLN A 97 9.53 7.93 -0.43
CA GLN A 97 9.01 8.46 -1.69
C GLN A 97 9.50 9.88 -1.95
N ASN A 98 9.41 10.72 -0.92
CA ASN A 98 9.83 12.11 -1.04
C ASN A 98 11.33 12.21 -1.36
N LEU A 99 12.12 11.34 -0.75
CA LEU A 99 13.54 11.28 -1.03
C LEU A 99 13.82 10.90 -2.48
N LEU A 100 13.11 9.88 -2.98
CA LEU A 100 13.25 9.47 -4.36
C LEU A 100 12.85 10.59 -5.33
N GLU A 101 11.76 11.27 -5.04
CA GLU A 101 11.31 12.38 -5.87
C GLU A 101 12.32 13.52 -5.90
N SER A 102 12.95 13.81 -4.77
CA SER A 102 13.96 14.88 -4.70
C SER A 102 15.18 14.57 -5.55
N MET A 103 15.42 13.29 -5.85
CA MET A 103 16.52 12.84 -6.69
C MET A 103 16.06 12.49 -8.10
N ASN A 104 14.81 12.79 -8.45
CA ASN A 104 14.21 12.42 -9.74
C ASN A 104 14.20 10.92 -9.99
N LEU A 105 14.06 10.13 -8.93
CA LEU A 105 13.98 8.68 -9.03
C LEU A 105 12.55 8.23 -8.76
N ARG A 106 12.24 7.02 -9.24
CA ARG A 106 10.94 6.39 -9.01
C ARG A 106 11.17 4.98 -8.48
N TYR A 107 10.14 4.43 -7.87
CA TYR A 107 10.20 3.05 -7.41
C TYR A 107 9.11 2.20 -8.03
#